data_ffd785fdca80e22c14fd97cfbce4fc67
#
_entry.id   ffd785fdca80e22c14fd97cfbce4fc67
#
_cell.length_a   1.000
_cell.length_b   1.000
_cell.length_c   1.000
_cell.angle_alpha   90.00
_cell.angle_beta   90.00
_cell.angle_gamma   90.00
#
_symmetry.space_group_name_H-M   'P 1'
#
loop_
_entity.id
_entity.type
_entity.pdbx_description
1 polymer ?
#
loop_
_entity_poly.entity_id
_entity_poly.type
_entity_poly.pdbx_seq_one_letter_code
_entity_poly.pdbx_strand_id
1 'polypeptide(L)'
;DLDEDNLIFNYKSEEIENKFRFEHTFRNNGYKLNTGISYENVTYANETFNKININDDIILIDFKSRLNFNKFGAFAQLSKSLLSSRLILSGGIRTDFCDYSETMLNPLNQLSPRISASFSITEKLSFNSNIGRYLQLPAYTAMGYRESNALVNKNNLSYISCEHFVGGLEYAIGLNSKTTIEAFYKNYSGYPL
;
A
#
# COMPACT_ATOMS: atom_id res chain seq x y z
N ASP A 1 0.25 -28.50 28.87
CA ASP A 1 1.40 -28.97 28.12
C ASP A 1 0.87 -29.45 26.78
N LEU A 2 1.23 -28.75 25.69
CA LEU A 2 0.97 -29.23 24.34
C LEU A 2 1.95 -30.37 24.08
N ASP A 3 1.43 -31.55 23.73
CA ASP A 3 2.24 -32.69 23.36
C ASP A 3 2.99 -32.36 22.05
N GLU A 4 4.30 -32.11 22.14
CA GLU A 4 5.14 -31.69 21.00
C GLU A 4 5.11 -32.70 19.85
N ASP A 5 4.87 -33.98 20.14
CA ASP A 5 4.80 -35.04 19.13
C ASP A 5 3.57 -34.89 18.22
N ASN A 6 2.49 -34.31 18.72
CA ASN A 6 1.24 -34.07 17.99
C ASN A 6 1.12 -32.66 17.40
N LEU A 7 2.15 -31.83 17.53
CA LEU A 7 2.15 -30.49 16.98
C LEU A 7 2.20 -30.52 15.45
N ILE A 8 1.15 -30.02 14.80
CA ILE A 8 1.02 -29.92 13.35
C ILE A 8 1.33 -28.50 12.87
N PHE A 9 0.88 -27.50 13.62
CA PHE A 9 1.05 -26.09 13.26
C PHE A 9 1.23 -25.22 14.49
N ASN A 10 2.26 -24.38 14.47
CA ASN A 10 2.47 -23.31 15.44
C ASN A 10 2.99 -22.06 14.71
N TYR A 11 2.32 -20.94 14.89
CA TYR A 11 2.72 -19.67 14.31
C TYR A 11 2.65 -18.57 15.37
N LYS A 12 3.76 -17.87 15.54
CA LYS A 12 3.85 -16.71 16.42
C LYS A 12 4.52 -15.56 15.65
N SER A 13 3.90 -14.39 15.65
CA SER A 13 4.49 -13.20 15.03
C SER A 13 4.38 -11.98 15.92
N GLU A 14 5.34 -11.10 15.77
CA GLU A 14 5.40 -9.78 16.39
C GLU A 14 5.75 -8.75 15.34
N GLU A 15 5.01 -7.64 15.31
CA GLU A 15 5.24 -6.53 14.41
C GLU A 15 5.26 -5.23 15.21
N ILE A 16 6.37 -4.48 15.10
CA ILE A 16 6.56 -3.19 15.75
C ILE A 16 6.89 -2.16 14.68
N GLU A 17 6.12 -1.08 14.61
CA GLU A 17 6.36 0.02 13.70
C GLU A 17 6.39 1.35 14.45
N ASN A 18 7.52 2.06 14.34
CA ASN A 18 7.66 3.42 14.81
C ASN A 18 7.53 4.36 13.63
N LYS A 19 6.53 5.25 13.65
CA LYS A 19 6.17 6.08 12.49
C LYS A 19 6.32 7.56 12.79
N PHE A 20 6.95 8.27 11.85
CA PHE A 20 6.98 9.73 11.81
C PHE A 20 6.37 10.19 10.49
N ARG A 21 5.51 11.21 10.54
CA ARG A 21 4.91 11.84 9.34
C ARG A 21 4.82 13.34 9.54
N PHE A 22 5.24 14.06 8.52
CA PHE A 22 5.09 15.51 8.43
C PHE A 22 4.34 15.86 7.14
N GLU A 23 3.34 16.74 7.25
CA GLU A 23 2.55 17.21 6.12
C GLU A 23 2.39 18.71 6.17
N HIS A 24 2.46 19.35 5.02
CA HIS A 24 2.25 20.76 4.84
C HIS A 24 1.21 21.03 3.74
N THR A 25 0.27 21.92 4.03
CA THR A 25 -0.75 22.36 3.08
C THR A 25 -0.64 23.86 2.86
N PHE A 26 -0.43 24.24 1.61
CA PHE A 26 -0.48 25.62 1.15
C PHE A 26 -1.69 25.86 0.27
N ARG A 27 -2.40 27.00 0.47
CA ARG A 27 -3.55 27.40 -0.33
C ARG A 27 -3.41 28.84 -0.78
N ASN A 28 -3.56 29.08 -2.09
CA ASN A 28 -3.56 30.41 -2.66
C ASN A 28 -4.34 30.43 -3.98
N ASN A 29 -5.21 31.41 -4.19
CA ASN A 29 -5.91 31.70 -5.45
C ASN A 29 -6.55 30.45 -6.11
N GLY A 30 -7.24 29.61 -5.32
CA GLY A 30 -7.88 28.37 -5.80
C GLY A 30 -6.90 27.23 -6.07
N TYR A 31 -5.60 27.38 -5.79
CA TYR A 31 -4.63 26.31 -5.72
C TYR A 31 -4.53 25.76 -4.31
N LYS A 32 -4.35 24.46 -4.20
CA LYS A 32 -4.02 23.77 -2.97
C LYS A 32 -2.84 22.83 -3.26
N LEU A 33 -1.71 23.09 -2.63
CA LEU A 33 -0.53 22.23 -2.66
C LEU A 33 -0.42 21.48 -1.34
N ASN A 34 -0.43 20.16 -1.40
CA ASN A 34 -0.15 19.27 -0.27
C ASN A 34 1.21 18.59 -0.52
N THR A 35 2.10 18.66 0.44
CA THR A 35 3.37 17.95 0.42
C THR A 35 3.58 17.22 1.74
N GLY A 36 4.33 16.15 1.73
CA GLY A 36 4.64 15.43 2.96
C GLY A 36 5.79 14.45 2.81
N ILE A 37 6.36 14.12 3.94
CA ILE A 37 7.37 13.09 4.11
C ILE A 37 6.96 12.14 5.23
N SER A 38 7.38 10.90 5.14
CA SER A 38 7.20 9.89 6.18
C SER A 38 8.45 9.05 6.35
N TYR A 39 8.64 8.59 7.58
CA TYR A 39 9.67 7.65 7.97
C TYR A 39 9.07 6.62 8.90
N GLU A 40 9.39 5.35 8.68
CA GLU A 40 8.94 4.26 9.55
C GLU A 40 10.11 3.31 9.78
N ASN A 41 10.36 3.00 11.05
CA ASN A 41 11.26 1.92 11.45
C ASN A 41 10.44 0.70 11.80
N VAL A 42 10.75 -0.43 11.14
CA VAL A 42 9.99 -1.67 11.23
C VAL A 42 10.84 -2.76 11.84
N THR A 43 10.29 -3.44 12.84
CA THR A 43 10.77 -4.73 13.33
C THR A 43 9.65 -5.75 13.15
N TYR A 44 9.95 -6.82 12.45
CA TYR A 44 9.07 -7.98 12.29
C TYR A 44 9.81 -9.22 12.73
N ALA A 45 9.19 -10.04 13.58
CA ALA A 45 9.71 -11.34 13.98
C ALA A 45 8.61 -12.39 13.83
N ASN A 46 8.98 -13.59 13.37
CA ASN A 46 8.07 -14.71 13.37
C ASN A 46 8.77 -16.03 13.69
N GLU A 47 8.00 -16.94 14.24
CA GLU A 47 8.35 -18.35 14.44
C GLU A 47 7.26 -19.16 13.75
N THR A 48 7.64 -20.00 12.79
CA THR A 48 6.71 -20.83 12.03
C THR A 48 7.15 -22.28 12.14
N PHE A 49 6.22 -23.12 12.58
CA PHE A 49 6.36 -24.58 12.54
C PHE A 49 5.12 -25.13 11.84
N ASN A 50 5.30 -25.92 10.78
CA ASN A 50 4.20 -26.52 10.05
C ASN A 50 4.61 -27.87 9.49
N LYS A 51 3.81 -28.94 9.79
CA LYS A 51 3.92 -30.27 9.20
C LYS A 51 2.87 -30.40 8.11
N ILE A 52 3.28 -30.45 6.85
CA ILE A 52 2.39 -30.60 5.70
C ILE A 52 2.54 -32.02 5.15
N ASN A 53 1.44 -32.75 5.03
CA ASN A 53 1.43 -34.06 4.38
C ASN A 53 1.03 -33.89 2.91
N ILE A 54 1.91 -34.26 1.99
CA ILE A 54 1.68 -34.25 0.54
C ILE A 54 2.03 -35.64 0.01
N ASN A 55 1.02 -36.40 -0.43
CA ASN A 55 1.18 -37.73 -1.02
C ASN A 55 1.95 -38.72 -0.09
N ASP A 56 1.62 -38.73 1.21
CA ASP A 56 2.26 -39.50 2.28
C ASP A 56 3.67 -39.08 2.68
N ASP A 57 4.23 -38.04 2.05
CA ASP A 57 5.46 -37.39 2.47
C ASP A 57 5.17 -36.24 3.44
N ILE A 58 5.90 -36.19 4.56
CA ILE A 58 5.79 -35.10 5.53
C ILE A 58 6.86 -34.04 5.20
N ILE A 59 6.38 -32.87 4.78
CA ILE A 59 7.21 -31.70 4.61
C ILE A 59 7.18 -30.89 5.91
N LEU A 60 8.33 -30.69 6.51
CA LEU A 60 8.49 -29.90 7.72
C LEU A 60 8.94 -28.48 7.34
N ILE A 61 8.16 -27.47 7.70
CA ILE A 61 8.53 -26.06 7.62
C ILE A 61 8.78 -25.61 9.06
N ASP A 62 10.03 -25.34 9.40
CA ASP A 62 10.45 -24.85 10.72
C ASP A 62 11.49 -23.76 10.54
N PHE A 63 11.10 -22.52 10.83
CA PHE A 63 12.03 -21.40 10.78
C PHE A 63 11.65 -20.27 11.73
N LYS A 64 12.66 -19.52 12.14
CA LYS A 64 12.52 -18.23 12.84
C LYS A 64 13.09 -17.13 11.97
N SER A 65 12.37 -16.04 11.88
CA SER A 65 12.80 -14.87 11.12
C SER A 65 12.69 -13.61 11.94
N ARG A 66 13.66 -12.71 11.72
CA ARG A 66 13.61 -11.34 12.21
C ARG A 66 14.07 -10.41 11.11
N LEU A 67 13.22 -9.42 10.82
CA LEU A 67 13.51 -8.33 9.90
C LEU A 67 13.58 -7.02 10.66
N ASN A 68 14.58 -6.20 10.33
CA ASN A 68 14.65 -4.80 10.73
C ASN A 68 14.97 -4.00 9.49
N PHE A 69 14.11 -3.05 9.15
CA PHE A 69 14.31 -2.20 7.99
C PHE A 69 13.56 -0.87 8.14
N ASN A 70 13.93 0.09 7.32
CA ASN A 70 13.37 1.44 7.34
C ASN A 70 12.55 1.66 6.07
N LYS A 71 11.40 2.32 6.22
CA LYS A 71 10.55 2.78 5.11
C LYS A 71 10.58 4.31 5.07
N PHE A 72 10.64 4.85 3.88
CA PHE A 72 10.63 6.28 3.59
C PHE A 72 9.52 6.57 2.60
N GLY A 73 8.89 7.72 2.74
CA GLY A 73 7.88 8.17 1.79
C GLY A 73 7.97 9.68 1.59
N ALA A 74 7.67 10.13 0.37
CA ALA A 74 7.51 11.53 0.04
C ALA A 74 6.38 11.69 -0.98
N PHE A 75 5.63 12.79 -0.88
CA PHE A 75 4.60 13.10 -1.86
C PHE A 75 4.44 14.61 -2.07
N ALA A 76 3.95 14.93 -3.27
CA ALA A 76 3.45 16.26 -3.60
C ALA A 76 2.17 16.11 -4.44
N GLN A 77 1.15 16.89 -4.11
CA GLN A 77 -0.13 16.93 -4.82
C GLN A 77 -0.59 18.37 -4.99
N LEU A 78 -0.84 18.77 -6.22
CA LEU A 78 -1.41 20.05 -6.58
C LEU A 78 -2.87 19.86 -7.00
N SER A 79 -3.76 20.67 -6.44
CA SER A 79 -5.14 20.74 -6.82
C SER A 79 -5.50 22.16 -7.25
N LYS A 80 -6.35 22.29 -8.26
CA LYS A 80 -6.88 23.56 -8.76
C LYS A 80 -8.39 23.51 -8.84
N SER A 81 -9.04 24.52 -8.25
CA SER A 81 -10.46 24.78 -8.41
C SER A 81 -10.70 25.70 -9.61
N LEU A 82 -11.56 25.30 -10.50
CA LEU A 82 -11.91 25.95 -11.77
C LEU A 82 -13.43 26.09 -11.90
N LEU A 83 -13.89 26.90 -12.85
CA LEU A 83 -15.30 27.08 -13.18
C LEU A 83 -16.16 27.45 -11.95
N SER A 84 -15.69 28.44 -11.18
CA SER A 84 -16.37 28.86 -9.94
C SER A 84 -16.56 27.69 -8.95
N SER A 85 -15.49 26.87 -8.80
CA SER A 85 -15.46 25.67 -7.94
C SER A 85 -16.29 24.47 -8.39
N ARG A 86 -16.87 24.50 -9.60
CA ARG A 86 -17.58 23.35 -10.16
C ARG A 86 -16.66 22.25 -10.64
N LEU A 87 -15.41 22.57 -10.98
CA LEU A 87 -14.41 21.59 -11.41
C LEU A 87 -13.17 21.68 -10.49
N ILE A 88 -12.81 20.56 -9.89
CA ILE A 88 -11.56 20.41 -9.14
C ILE A 88 -10.71 19.39 -9.87
N LEU A 89 -9.54 19.82 -10.30
CA LEU A 89 -8.51 18.94 -10.87
C LEU A 89 -7.38 18.78 -9.87
N SER A 90 -6.88 17.56 -9.71
CA SER A 90 -5.74 17.29 -8.86
C SER A 90 -4.76 16.37 -9.57
N GLY A 91 -3.47 16.69 -9.46
CA GLY A 91 -2.37 15.85 -9.92
C GLY A 91 -1.34 15.71 -8.81
N GLY A 92 -0.79 14.52 -8.65
CA GLY A 92 0.19 14.28 -7.60
C GLY A 92 1.13 13.13 -7.93
N ILE A 93 2.23 13.10 -7.21
CA ILE A 93 3.22 12.05 -7.27
C ILE A 93 3.61 11.67 -5.85
N ARG A 94 3.77 10.37 -5.63
CA ARG A 94 4.25 9.81 -4.38
C ARG A 94 5.35 8.79 -4.67
N THR A 95 6.30 8.68 -3.77
CA THR A 95 7.26 7.58 -3.75
C THR A 95 7.32 7.01 -2.33
N ASP A 96 7.31 5.68 -2.23
CA ASP A 96 7.52 4.94 -0.99
C ASP A 96 8.62 3.91 -1.26
N PHE A 97 9.70 3.94 -0.50
CA PHE A 97 10.85 3.06 -0.69
C PHE A 97 11.38 2.57 0.66
N CYS A 98 12.12 1.47 0.68
CA CYS A 98 12.66 0.88 1.89
C CYS A 98 14.03 0.27 1.67
N ASP A 99 14.80 0.12 2.75
CA ASP A 99 16.16 -0.45 2.72
C ASP A 99 16.19 -1.99 2.85
N TYR A 100 15.07 -2.65 2.63
CA TYR A 100 15.00 -4.11 2.63
C TYR A 100 15.85 -4.74 1.51
N SER A 101 15.82 -4.19 0.30
CA SER A 101 16.63 -4.63 -0.84
C SER A 101 17.06 -3.44 -1.71
N GLU A 102 18.07 -3.62 -2.54
CA GLU A 102 18.56 -2.56 -3.43
C GLU A 102 17.50 -2.08 -4.42
N THR A 103 16.68 -2.98 -4.95
CA THR A 103 15.59 -2.64 -5.87
C THR A 103 14.48 -1.83 -5.19
N MET A 104 14.21 -2.09 -3.92
CA MET A 104 13.21 -1.37 -3.14
C MET A 104 13.73 -0.05 -2.57
N LEU A 105 15.04 0.15 -2.50
CA LEU A 105 15.67 1.37 -1.99
C LEU A 105 15.64 2.52 -3.00
N ASN A 106 15.52 2.25 -4.30
CA ASN A 106 15.52 3.28 -5.32
C ASN A 106 14.15 4.00 -5.40
N PRO A 107 14.03 5.29 -4.98
CA PRO A 107 12.77 6.01 -4.96
C PRO A 107 12.17 6.23 -6.36
N LEU A 108 12.99 6.25 -7.42
CA LEU A 108 12.52 6.45 -8.80
C LEU A 108 11.77 5.22 -9.35
N ASN A 109 12.12 4.02 -8.88
CA ASN A 109 11.41 2.79 -9.24
C ASN A 109 10.03 2.72 -8.58
N GLN A 110 9.83 3.48 -7.49
CA GLN A 110 8.63 3.46 -6.65
C GLN A 110 7.70 4.66 -6.87
N LEU A 111 7.78 5.30 -8.03
CA LEU A 111 6.93 6.44 -8.35
C LEU A 111 5.48 6.03 -8.55
N SER A 112 4.58 6.73 -7.88
CA SER A 112 3.12 6.52 -7.87
C SER A 112 2.41 7.81 -8.33
N PRO A 113 2.33 8.09 -9.64
CA PRO A 113 1.60 9.23 -10.18
C PRO A 113 0.09 9.01 -10.02
N ARG A 114 -0.64 10.10 -9.78
CA ARG A 114 -2.11 10.10 -9.61
C ARG A 114 -2.71 11.36 -10.19
N ILE A 115 -3.87 11.22 -10.84
CA ILE A 115 -4.66 12.32 -11.35
C ILE A 115 -6.10 12.07 -10.95
N SER A 116 -6.80 13.12 -10.51
CA SER A 116 -8.22 13.04 -10.20
C SER A 116 -8.96 14.28 -10.68
N ALA A 117 -10.23 14.10 -10.98
CA ALA A 117 -11.15 15.15 -11.33
C ALA A 117 -12.47 14.98 -10.57
N SER A 118 -13.01 16.09 -10.06
CA SER A 118 -14.35 16.15 -9.49
C SER A 118 -15.10 17.28 -10.19
N PHE A 119 -16.24 16.95 -10.79
CA PHE A 119 -17.06 17.88 -11.54
C PHE A 119 -18.50 17.90 -11.02
N SER A 120 -18.93 19.05 -10.51
CA SER A 120 -20.31 19.28 -10.11
C SER A 120 -21.17 19.55 -11.36
N ILE A 121 -21.90 18.53 -11.82
CA ILE A 121 -22.80 18.60 -12.97
C ILE A 121 -23.98 19.54 -12.64
N THR A 122 -24.56 19.35 -11.44
CA THR A 122 -25.58 20.22 -10.85
C THR A 122 -25.19 20.49 -9.38
N GLU A 123 -26.03 21.25 -8.65
CA GLU A 123 -25.84 21.45 -7.20
C GLU A 123 -25.95 20.14 -6.38
N LYS A 124 -26.61 19.13 -6.93
CA LYS A 124 -26.85 17.85 -6.26
C LYS A 124 -26.12 16.68 -6.88
N LEU A 125 -25.63 16.79 -8.11
CA LEU A 125 -25.01 15.70 -8.85
C LEU A 125 -23.56 16.04 -9.18
N SER A 126 -22.64 15.18 -8.77
CA SER A 126 -21.21 15.28 -9.07
C SER A 126 -20.69 14.01 -9.74
N PHE A 127 -19.77 14.18 -10.68
CA PHE A 127 -18.96 13.11 -11.26
C PHE A 127 -17.56 13.18 -10.67
N ASN A 128 -17.06 12.06 -10.18
CA ASN A 128 -15.72 11.91 -9.63
C ASN A 128 -14.94 10.86 -10.40
N SER A 129 -13.69 11.14 -10.71
CA SER A 129 -12.80 10.17 -11.35
C SER A 129 -11.39 10.24 -10.78
N ASN A 130 -10.71 9.09 -10.77
CA ASN A 130 -9.33 8.95 -10.31
C ASN A 130 -8.62 7.91 -11.18
N ILE A 131 -7.40 8.25 -11.58
CA ILE A 131 -6.48 7.35 -12.27
C ILE A 131 -5.14 7.45 -11.54
N GLY A 132 -4.55 6.32 -11.19
CA GLY A 132 -3.27 6.32 -10.54
C GLY A 132 -2.60 4.97 -10.44
N ARG A 133 -1.29 5.02 -10.23
CA ARG A 133 -0.48 3.88 -9.84
C ARG A 133 -0.32 3.89 -8.32
N TYR A 134 -0.48 2.72 -7.72
CA TYR A 134 -0.34 2.49 -6.29
C TYR A 134 0.67 1.39 -6.07
N LEU A 135 1.52 1.56 -5.08
CA LEU A 135 2.53 0.58 -4.71
C LEU A 135 2.30 0.14 -3.27
N GLN A 136 2.45 -1.15 -3.05
CA GLN A 136 2.31 -1.78 -1.73
C GLN A 136 3.50 -2.69 -1.48
N LEU A 137 4.06 -2.61 -0.29
CA LEU A 137 5.08 -3.55 0.15
C LEU A 137 4.47 -4.96 0.25
N PRO A 138 5.17 -6.03 -0.16
CA PRO A 138 4.74 -7.40 0.10
C PRO A 138 4.54 -7.64 1.60
N ALA A 139 3.74 -8.66 1.94
CA ALA A 139 3.54 -9.05 3.34
C ALA A 139 4.88 -9.39 4.00
N TYR A 140 5.07 -9.00 5.26
CA TYR A 140 6.30 -9.26 6.00
C TYR A 140 6.58 -10.77 6.17
N THR A 141 5.53 -11.59 6.14
CA THR A 141 5.66 -13.06 6.10
C THR A 141 6.41 -13.53 4.86
N ALA A 142 6.10 -12.98 3.68
CA ALA A 142 6.82 -13.30 2.45
C ALA A 142 8.24 -12.72 2.44
N MET A 143 8.41 -11.50 2.96
CA MET A 143 9.73 -10.86 3.09
C MET A 143 10.63 -11.60 4.08
N GLY A 144 10.07 -12.12 5.16
CA GLY A 144 10.77 -12.83 6.23
C GLY A 144 10.94 -14.33 5.99
N TYR A 145 10.45 -14.88 4.89
CA TYR A 145 10.53 -16.31 4.63
C TYR A 145 11.99 -16.79 4.49
N ARG A 146 12.33 -17.89 5.19
CA ARG A 146 13.66 -18.45 5.22
C ARG A 146 13.67 -19.93 4.86
N GLU A 147 14.67 -20.31 4.10
CA GLU A 147 15.08 -21.69 3.89
C GLU A 147 16.54 -21.86 4.31
N SER A 148 16.84 -22.90 5.06
CA SER A 148 18.20 -23.16 5.55
C SER A 148 18.86 -21.91 6.14
N ASN A 149 18.09 -21.14 6.90
CA ASN A 149 18.49 -19.88 7.56
C ASN A 149 18.76 -18.67 6.62
N ALA A 150 18.60 -18.82 5.31
CA ALA A 150 18.74 -17.73 4.34
C ALA A 150 17.41 -17.08 4.00
N LEU A 151 17.35 -15.74 3.84
CA LEU A 151 16.20 -15.03 3.32
C LEU A 151 16.08 -15.27 1.81
N VAL A 152 15.21 -16.19 1.40
CA VAL A 152 15.10 -16.63 0.01
C VAL A 152 14.57 -15.52 -0.91
N ASN A 153 13.66 -14.72 -0.37
CA ASN A 153 12.93 -13.75 -1.15
C ASN A 153 13.58 -12.35 -1.24
N LYS A 154 14.68 -12.12 -0.53
CA LYS A 154 15.26 -10.77 -0.38
C LYS A 154 15.55 -10.06 -1.70
N ASN A 155 16.03 -10.78 -2.70
CA ASN A 155 16.41 -10.22 -4.01
C ASN A 155 15.33 -10.41 -5.09
N ASN A 156 14.31 -11.19 -4.81
CA ASN A 156 13.25 -11.56 -5.77
C ASN A 156 11.96 -10.77 -5.58
N LEU A 157 11.76 -10.17 -4.39
CA LEU A 157 10.60 -9.36 -4.11
C LEU A 157 10.76 -7.93 -4.62
N SER A 158 9.68 -7.39 -5.14
CA SER A 158 9.49 -5.97 -5.46
C SER A 158 8.18 -5.47 -4.85
N TYR A 159 7.94 -4.17 -4.92
CA TYR A 159 6.61 -3.63 -4.58
C TYR A 159 5.54 -4.19 -5.50
N ILE A 160 4.42 -4.60 -4.92
CA ILE A 160 3.20 -4.94 -5.65
C ILE A 160 2.65 -3.65 -6.24
N SER A 161 2.46 -3.60 -7.55
CA SER A 161 1.92 -2.45 -8.26
C SER A 161 0.45 -2.67 -8.60
N CYS A 162 -0.37 -1.63 -8.44
CA CYS A 162 -1.75 -1.61 -8.88
C CYS A 162 -2.00 -0.35 -9.71
N GLU A 163 -2.39 -0.51 -10.96
CA GLU A 163 -2.97 0.54 -11.78
C GLU A 163 -4.47 0.58 -11.49
N HIS A 164 -4.96 1.73 -11.07
CA HIS A 164 -6.33 1.88 -10.60
C HIS A 164 -7.05 2.99 -11.36
N PHE A 165 -8.20 2.65 -11.95
CA PHE A 165 -9.11 3.55 -12.64
C PHE A 165 -10.45 3.51 -11.91
N VAL A 166 -10.96 4.67 -11.52
CA VAL A 166 -12.25 4.81 -10.85
C VAL A 166 -13.04 5.91 -11.51
N GLY A 167 -14.32 5.71 -11.69
CA GLY A 167 -15.27 6.74 -12.09
C GLY A 167 -16.61 6.52 -11.40
N GLY A 168 -17.24 7.60 -10.94
CA GLY A 168 -18.49 7.46 -10.21
C GLY A 168 -19.33 8.74 -10.21
N LEU A 169 -20.60 8.56 -9.91
CA LEU A 169 -21.59 9.61 -9.72
C LEU A 169 -21.99 9.66 -8.25
N GLU A 170 -22.02 10.86 -7.69
CA GLU A 170 -22.52 11.13 -6.35
C GLU A 170 -23.74 12.05 -6.46
N TYR A 171 -24.85 11.64 -5.85
CA TYR A 171 -26.10 12.42 -5.80
C TYR A 171 -26.48 12.74 -4.36
N ALA A 172 -26.61 14.03 -4.05
CA ALA A 172 -27.09 14.53 -2.77
C ALA A 172 -28.63 14.50 -2.73
N ILE A 173 -29.19 13.55 -1.95
CA ILE A 173 -30.65 13.39 -1.81
C ILE A 173 -31.22 14.50 -0.93
N GLY A 174 -30.47 14.97 0.05
CA GLY A 174 -30.87 16.04 0.98
C GLY A 174 -29.65 16.58 1.73
N LEU A 175 -29.90 17.33 2.81
CA LEU A 175 -28.81 17.95 3.59
C LEU A 175 -27.87 16.93 4.25
N ASN A 176 -28.39 15.75 4.61
CA ASN A 176 -27.64 14.75 5.39
C ASN A 176 -27.56 13.36 4.70
N SER A 177 -27.98 13.26 3.44
CA SER A 177 -28.02 11.97 2.74
C SER A 177 -27.48 12.09 1.33
N LYS A 178 -26.64 11.13 0.94
CA LYS A 178 -26.09 11.02 -0.41
C LYS A 178 -26.05 9.56 -0.87
N THR A 179 -26.11 9.37 -2.18
CA THR A 179 -25.93 8.08 -2.84
C THR A 179 -24.76 8.18 -3.81
N THR A 180 -23.92 7.16 -3.85
CA THR A 180 -22.77 7.07 -4.76
C THR A 180 -22.85 5.76 -5.54
N ILE A 181 -22.59 5.83 -6.85
CA ILE A 181 -22.40 4.68 -7.72
C ILE A 181 -21.02 4.81 -8.33
N GLU A 182 -20.17 3.80 -8.15
CA GLU A 182 -18.80 3.81 -8.66
C GLU A 182 -18.54 2.54 -9.46
N ALA A 183 -17.79 2.70 -10.55
CA ALA A 183 -17.16 1.61 -11.30
C ALA A 183 -15.64 1.77 -11.18
N PHE A 184 -14.95 0.64 -11.05
CA PHE A 184 -13.48 0.64 -10.98
C PHE A 184 -12.88 -0.52 -11.77
N TYR A 185 -11.66 -0.31 -12.22
CA TYR A 185 -10.80 -1.33 -12.79
C TYR A 185 -9.44 -1.28 -12.09
N LYS A 186 -8.94 -2.44 -11.66
CA LYS A 186 -7.63 -2.58 -11.00
C LYS A 186 -6.82 -3.64 -11.71
N ASN A 187 -5.61 -3.26 -12.14
CA ASN A 187 -4.64 -4.17 -12.73
C ASN A 187 -3.45 -4.32 -11.79
N TYR A 188 -3.24 -5.52 -11.27
CA TYR A 188 -2.17 -5.80 -10.32
C TYR A 188 -0.99 -6.49 -11.01
N SER A 189 0.22 -6.18 -10.56
CA SER A 189 1.46 -6.82 -10.99
C SER A 189 2.45 -6.93 -9.82
N GLY A 190 3.42 -7.86 -9.93
CA GLY A 190 4.47 -8.03 -8.92
C GLY A 190 4.00 -8.75 -7.65
N TYR A 191 2.90 -9.53 -7.71
CA TYR A 191 2.55 -10.42 -6.60
C TYR A 191 3.62 -11.50 -6.44
N PRO A 192 4.08 -11.78 -5.21
CA PRO A 192 4.92 -12.95 -4.95
C PRO A 192 4.11 -14.22 -5.23
N LEU A 193 4.68 -15.11 -6.00
CA LEU A 193 4.16 -16.45 -6.33
C LEU A 193 4.79 -17.47 -5.40
#